data_f83f152f517c3d64b4456d6269827676
#
_entry.id   f83f152f517c3d64b4456d6269827676
#
_cell.length_a   1.000
_cell.length_b   1.000
_cell.length_c   1.000
_cell.angle_alpha   90.00
_cell.angle_beta   90.00
_cell.angle_gamma   90.00
#
_symmetry.space_group_name_H-M   'P 1'
#
loop_
_entity.id
_entity.type
_entity.pdbx_description
1 polymer ?
#
loop_
_entity_poly.entity_id
_entity_poly.type
_entity_poly.pdbx_seq_one_letter_code
_entity_poly.pdbx_strand_id
1 'polypeptide(L)'
;MDSEGNNGHPVGGGTRTIIREGKVEVIVENTSKVFYNPVQEFNRDLSILVLTVFAQEIHLTRNGKKRTLSGMIKGREDGSNVNGSTSYSNSQEGISIFEALSATGLRSIRFALEVPGVTNVIANDISLSAVKSIEANIKHNRVDHVVTASHSDASLYMYMNKANGNYFDVVDLDPYGCPSRFLDGAVQVLNDGGLLMVTCTDMAVLAGNSPETCYLKYGATSLRTYACHEMSLRIALQCVASHANRYGRYIVPLLCISVDFYIRLFVKIFTSPATCKETTSKLSHVIQCVGCKSVTLHPLGIKENRTNKPPKFTLPHISDFTKCPHCHHRLQMGGPIWHAPMHDKYFVAKMLSQLNQDEAKFSTSKRIIGMLTLVNNELDIPLYLPVDQLCAKVHCNVIPLLEFRSALLNAGYHVSETHAMSNCVKTDAPMSVIWDIIRIWVKERHPVSANRLDKDDVMKNILEKVSTTTVNFNHHQDAPLPSSGLLRFQMNPTANWGPAVTQNGT
;
A
#
# COMPACT_ATOMS: atom_id res chain seq x y z
N MET A 1 -77.31 2.17 -9.78
CA MET A 1 -76.95 2.91 -8.56
C MET A 1 -75.51 2.51 -8.22
N ASP A 2 -74.69 3.41 -8.57
CA ASP A 2 -73.23 3.30 -8.67
C ASP A 2 -72.58 3.45 -7.29
N SER A 3 -71.57 2.65 -7.02
CA SER A 3 -70.60 2.94 -5.96
C SER A 3 -69.21 2.71 -6.50
N GLU A 4 -68.55 3.81 -6.87
CA GLU A 4 -67.14 3.88 -7.24
C GLU A 4 -66.26 3.50 -6.05
N GLY A 5 -65.48 2.46 -6.20
CA GLY A 5 -64.39 2.06 -5.28
C GLY A 5 -63.10 2.73 -5.69
N ASN A 6 -62.65 3.64 -4.89
CA ASN A 6 -61.42 4.37 -5.01
C ASN A 6 -60.22 3.43 -4.65
N ASN A 7 -59.53 2.88 -5.65
CA ASN A 7 -58.31 2.13 -5.50
C ASN A 7 -57.12 3.09 -5.43
N GLY A 8 -56.81 3.62 -4.25
CA GLY A 8 -55.55 4.25 -3.95
C GLY A 8 -54.42 3.21 -3.92
N HIS A 9 -53.55 3.22 -4.94
CA HIS A 9 -52.27 2.48 -4.90
C HIS A 9 -51.41 3.01 -3.74
N PRO A 10 -50.85 2.19 -2.88
CA PRO A 10 -49.84 2.65 -1.93
C PRO A 10 -48.58 2.95 -2.70
N VAL A 11 -48.18 4.22 -2.70
CA VAL A 11 -46.86 4.67 -3.11
C VAL A 11 -45.85 3.98 -2.23
N GLY A 12 -45.10 3.06 -2.78
CA GLY A 12 -44.09 2.28 -2.08
C GLY A 12 -43.01 3.20 -1.48
N GLY A 13 -43.14 3.49 -0.19
CA GLY A 13 -42.13 4.14 0.61
C GLY A 13 -40.96 3.17 0.85
N GLY A 14 -39.93 3.22 0.04
CA GLY A 14 -38.70 2.49 0.32
C GLY A 14 -38.15 2.93 1.68
N THR A 15 -37.88 1.98 2.56
CA THR A 15 -37.28 2.24 3.87
C THR A 15 -35.87 2.83 3.67
N ARG A 16 -35.69 4.07 4.15
CA ARG A 16 -34.37 4.74 4.18
C ARG A 16 -33.62 4.33 5.44
N THR A 17 -32.39 3.89 5.29
CA THR A 17 -31.50 3.59 6.41
C THR A 17 -30.43 4.67 6.49
N ILE A 18 -30.19 5.24 7.68
CA ILE A 18 -29.11 6.18 7.93
C ILE A 18 -27.95 5.43 8.55
N ILE A 19 -26.79 5.51 7.91
CA ILE A 19 -25.52 4.96 8.41
C ILE A 19 -24.68 6.12 8.90
N ARG A 20 -24.12 5.99 10.12
CA ARG A 20 -23.23 6.97 10.72
C ARG A 20 -21.80 6.43 10.74
N GLU A 21 -20.85 7.21 10.21
CA GLU A 21 -19.43 6.90 10.25
C GLU A 21 -18.63 8.20 10.40
N GLY A 22 -17.78 8.27 11.42
CA GLY A 22 -17.09 9.51 11.77
C GLY A 22 -18.09 10.65 12.01
N LYS A 23 -17.92 11.78 11.31
CA LYS A 23 -18.83 12.93 11.38
C LYS A 23 -19.96 12.91 10.33
N VAL A 24 -20.07 11.83 9.55
CA VAL A 24 -20.94 11.75 8.38
C VAL A 24 -22.15 10.87 8.63
N GLU A 25 -23.30 11.30 8.14
CA GLU A 25 -24.51 10.49 8.01
C GLU A 25 -24.77 10.22 6.52
N VAL A 26 -24.86 8.94 6.14
CA VAL A 26 -25.17 8.53 4.78
C VAL A 26 -26.58 7.94 4.72
N ILE A 27 -27.40 8.47 3.83
CA ILE A 27 -28.73 7.93 3.50
C ILE A 27 -28.53 6.81 2.48
N VAL A 28 -28.95 5.60 2.84
CA VAL A 28 -28.98 4.45 1.94
C VAL A 28 -30.44 4.06 1.71
N GLU A 29 -30.87 4.10 0.46
CA GLU A 29 -32.20 3.62 0.08
C GLU A 29 -32.13 2.10 -0.12
N ASN A 30 -33.02 1.34 0.55
CA ASN A 30 -33.03 -0.13 0.48
C ASN A 30 -33.27 -0.71 -0.93
N THR A 31 -33.69 0.13 -1.87
CA THR A 31 -33.86 -0.20 -3.29
C THR A 31 -32.62 0.09 -4.14
N SER A 32 -31.66 0.85 -3.60
CA SER A 32 -30.45 1.21 -4.31
C SER A 32 -29.40 0.10 -4.15
N LYS A 33 -28.80 -0.33 -5.27
CA LYS A 33 -27.62 -1.22 -5.29
C LYS A 33 -26.35 -0.52 -4.78
N VAL A 34 -26.49 0.59 -4.05
CA VAL A 34 -25.38 1.40 -3.57
C VAL A 34 -24.80 0.76 -2.32
N PHE A 35 -23.53 0.44 -2.40
CA PHE A 35 -22.82 -0.43 -1.48
C PHE A 35 -22.21 0.35 -0.31
N TYR A 36 -22.50 -0.09 0.92
CA TYR A 36 -21.75 0.28 2.11
C TYR A 36 -21.06 -0.96 2.70
N ASN A 37 -19.76 -0.93 2.87
CA ASN A 37 -18.98 -2.00 3.52
C ASN A 37 -18.41 -1.50 4.85
N PRO A 38 -18.91 -1.99 6.00
CA PRO A 38 -18.42 -1.58 7.32
C PRO A 38 -16.96 -2.04 7.56
N VAL A 39 -16.51 -3.13 6.94
CA VAL A 39 -15.12 -3.61 7.06
C VAL A 39 -14.12 -2.59 6.49
N GLN A 40 -14.54 -1.75 5.54
CA GLN A 40 -13.73 -0.70 4.95
C GLN A 40 -13.63 0.58 5.81
N GLU A 41 -14.26 0.63 6.99
CA GLU A 41 -14.12 1.77 7.91
C GLU A 41 -12.65 2.00 8.29
N PHE A 42 -11.90 0.93 8.55
CA PHE A 42 -10.46 1.01 8.79
C PHE A 42 -9.70 1.71 7.63
N ASN A 43 -10.02 1.39 6.38
CA ASN A 43 -9.42 2.03 5.20
C ASN A 43 -9.76 3.52 5.15
N ARG A 44 -11.01 3.89 5.45
CA ARG A 44 -11.46 5.28 5.45
C ARG A 44 -10.83 6.08 6.59
N ASP A 45 -10.82 5.55 7.81
CA ASP A 45 -10.16 6.16 8.98
C ASP A 45 -8.67 6.40 8.73
N LEU A 46 -7.97 5.39 8.21
CA LEU A 46 -6.56 5.52 7.88
C LEU A 46 -6.33 6.58 6.79
N SER A 47 -7.22 6.66 5.78
CA SER A 47 -7.13 7.68 4.73
C SER A 47 -7.32 9.09 5.29
N ILE A 48 -8.23 9.30 6.23
CA ILE A 48 -8.41 10.58 6.93
C ILE A 48 -7.16 10.96 7.72
N LEU A 49 -6.57 10.02 8.44
CA LEU A 49 -5.34 10.26 9.20
C LEU A 49 -4.16 10.63 8.29
N VAL A 50 -3.95 9.88 7.18
CA VAL A 50 -2.92 10.20 6.19
C VAL A 50 -3.13 11.59 5.60
N LEU A 51 -4.36 11.91 5.20
CA LEU A 51 -4.70 13.21 4.64
C LEU A 51 -4.50 14.36 5.65
N THR A 52 -4.81 14.13 6.92
CA THR A 52 -4.60 15.13 7.98
C THR A 52 -3.11 15.49 8.10
N VAL A 53 -2.24 14.48 8.16
CA VAL A 53 -0.78 14.71 8.24
C VAL A 53 -0.23 15.32 6.95
N PHE A 54 -0.71 14.85 5.79
CA PHE A 54 -0.33 15.39 4.49
C PHE A 54 -0.74 16.86 4.34
N ALA A 55 -1.94 17.22 4.80
CA ALA A 55 -2.45 18.60 4.79
C ALA A 55 -1.54 19.53 5.60
N GLN A 56 -1.14 19.11 6.80
CA GLN A 56 -0.22 19.88 7.65
C GLN A 56 1.13 20.11 6.94
N GLU A 57 1.69 19.08 6.27
CA GLU A 57 2.95 19.21 5.52
C GLU A 57 2.85 20.17 4.33
N ILE A 58 1.76 20.12 3.56
CA ILE A 58 1.53 21.04 2.44
C ILE A 58 1.43 22.48 2.94
N HIS A 59 0.65 22.74 3.99
CA HIS A 59 0.50 24.07 4.56
C HIS A 59 1.83 24.65 5.01
N LEU A 60 2.66 23.88 5.70
CA LEU A 60 4.00 24.29 6.10
C LEU A 60 4.88 24.64 4.90
N THR A 61 4.84 23.82 3.86
CA THR A 61 5.65 24.01 2.64
C THR A 61 5.19 25.25 1.87
N ARG A 62 3.89 25.46 1.69
CA ARG A 62 3.33 26.62 1.00
C ARG A 62 3.60 27.93 1.76
N ASN A 63 3.47 27.92 3.08
CA ASN A 63 3.75 29.08 3.94
C ASN A 63 5.26 29.39 4.01
N GLY A 64 6.13 28.37 4.03
CA GLY A 64 7.58 28.56 3.97
C GLY A 64 8.00 29.21 2.66
N LYS A 65 7.48 28.77 1.51
CA LYS A 65 7.71 29.42 0.18
C LYS A 65 7.20 30.84 0.14
N LYS A 66 6.01 31.15 0.68
CA LYS A 66 5.48 32.52 0.76
C LYS A 66 6.38 33.46 1.58
N ARG A 67 6.93 33.00 2.72
CA ARG A 67 7.87 33.77 3.54
C ARG A 67 9.19 34.05 2.83
N THR A 68 9.74 33.08 2.11
CA THR A 68 10.99 33.24 1.34
C THR A 68 10.80 34.20 0.17
N LEU A 69 9.69 34.13 -0.58
CA LEU A 69 9.36 35.09 -1.64
C LEU A 69 9.13 36.52 -1.09
N SER A 70 8.40 36.65 0.02
CA SER A 70 8.18 37.94 0.70
C SER A 70 9.49 38.55 1.23
N GLY A 71 10.42 37.73 1.72
CA GLY A 71 11.76 38.16 2.12
C GLY A 71 12.65 38.60 0.94
N MET A 72 12.53 37.95 -0.21
CA MET A 72 13.25 38.31 -1.45
C MET A 72 12.71 39.58 -2.11
N ILE A 73 11.39 39.85 -2.00
CA ILE A 73 10.75 41.06 -2.56
C ILE A 73 11.12 42.30 -1.71
N LYS A 74 11.30 42.17 -0.39
CA LYS A 74 11.72 43.27 0.48
C LYS A 74 13.21 43.64 0.35
N GLY A 75 14.01 42.85 -0.35
CA GLY A 75 15.46 43.11 -0.57
C GLY A 75 15.84 43.60 -1.96
N ARG A 76 14.88 43.98 -2.81
CA ARG A 76 15.11 44.54 -4.17
C ARG A 76 14.25 45.76 -4.39
N GLU A 77 14.67 46.89 -3.84
CA GLU A 77 14.40 48.20 -4.44
C GLU A 77 15.66 48.53 -5.29
N ASP A 78 15.70 48.05 -6.50
CA ASP A 78 16.43 48.65 -7.60
C ASP A 78 15.94 48.03 -8.92
N GLY A 79 15.61 48.93 -9.84
CA GLY A 79 14.91 48.61 -11.07
C GLY A 79 15.77 47.82 -12.07
N SER A 80 15.24 46.74 -12.51
CA SER A 80 15.44 46.21 -13.86
C SER A 80 14.28 45.24 -14.21
N ASN A 81 13.58 45.62 -15.29
CA ASN A 81 12.54 44.80 -15.95
C ASN A 81 13.14 43.45 -16.39
N VAL A 82 12.63 42.37 -15.85
CA VAL A 82 12.77 41.05 -16.47
C VAL A 82 11.35 40.49 -16.67
N ASN A 83 10.88 40.61 -17.91
CA ASN A 83 9.72 39.92 -18.42
C ASN A 83 9.99 38.41 -18.42
N GLY A 84 9.52 37.72 -17.42
CA GLY A 84 9.43 36.27 -17.34
C GLY A 84 8.07 35.94 -16.75
N SER A 85 7.02 35.88 -17.60
CA SER A 85 5.68 35.47 -17.21
C SER A 85 5.65 33.96 -16.95
N THR A 86 6.02 33.53 -15.75
CA THR A 86 5.52 32.28 -15.18
C THR A 86 4.21 32.61 -14.45
N SER A 87 3.11 32.41 -15.15
CA SER A 87 1.75 32.46 -14.59
C SER A 87 1.60 31.33 -13.57
N TYR A 88 1.96 31.61 -12.31
CA TYR A 88 1.45 30.82 -11.18
C TYR A 88 0.00 31.26 -10.97
N SER A 89 -0.94 30.47 -11.56
CA SER A 89 -2.37 30.57 -11.27
C SER A 89 -2.61 30.50 -9.77
N ASN A 90 -3.45 31.41 -9.28
CA ASN A 90 -4.07 31.52 -7.97
C ASN A 90 -3.80 30.34 -7.03
N SER A 91 -2.93 30.52 -6.05
CA SER A 91 -2.76 29.57 -4.95
C SER A 91 -4.05 29.60 -4.10
N GLN A 92 -5.00 28.73 -4.38
CA GLN A 92 -6.09 28.44 -3.45
C GLN A 92 -5.48 28.07 -2.10
N GLU A 93 -5.89 28.77 -1.05
CA GLU A 93 -5.51 28.43 0.32
C GLU A 93 -6.27 27.16 0.72
N GLY A 94 -5.74 25.99 0.44
CA GLY A 94 -6.38 24.73 0.79
C GLY A 94 -5.94 23.56 -0.08
N ILE A 95 -6.57 22.41 0.15
CA ILE A 95 -6.30 21.15 -0.53
C ILE A 95 -7.47 20.79 -1.42
N SER A 96 -7.16 20.43 -2.67
CA SER A 96 -8.11 19.90 -3.65
C SER A 96 -7.97 18.38 -3.78
N ILE A 97 -9.10 17.67 -3.72
CA ILE A 97 -9.17 16.21 -3.74
C ILE A 97 -10.08 15.74 -4.87
N PHE A 98 -9.64 14.75 -5.63
CA PHE A 98 -10.47 14.00 -6.58
C PHE A 98 -10.64 12.57 -6.09
N GLU A 99 -11.85 12.18 -5.69
CA GLU A 99 -12.24 10.80 -5.45
C GLU A 99 -12.86 10.23 -6.72
N ALA A 100 -12.17 9.28 -7.34
CA ALA A 100 -12.48 8.83 -8.70
C ALA A 100 -13.73 7.95 -8.81
N LEU A 101 -14.07 7.23 -7.71
CA LEU A 101 -15.16 6.25 -7.66
C LEU A 101 -15.84 6.35 -6.28
N SER A 102 -16.77 7.26 -6.13
CA SER A 102 -17.25 7.72 -4.81
C SER A 102 -18.47 6.98 -4.29
N ALA A 103 -19.17 6.19 -5.11
CA ALA A 103 -20.35 5.39 -4.74
C ALA A 103 -21.44 6.20 -3.98
N THR A 104 -21.40 6.23 -2.63
CA THR A 104 -22.32 7.03 -1.79
C THR A 104 -21.83 8.44 -1.50
N GLY A 105 -20.57 8.76 -1.83
CA GLY A 105 -19.90 9.99 -1.42
C GLY A 105 -19.42 10.01 0.03
N LEU A 106 -19.57 8.91 0.79
CA LEU A 106 -19.19 8.84 2.20
C LEU A 106 -17.76 9.33 2.45
N ARG A 107 -16.80 8.83 1.68
CA ARG A 107 -15.39 9.19 1.84
C ARG A 107 -15.12 10.65 1.50
N SER A 108 -15.65 11.16 0.39
CA SER A 108 -15.57 12.56 0.00
C SER A 108 -16.14 13.51 1.06
N ILE A 109 -17.28 13.16 1.64
CA ILE A 109 -17.92 13.95 2.71
C ILE A 109 -17.09 13.91 3.99
N ARG A 110 -16.52 12.73 4.34
CA ARG A 110 -15.59 12.61 5.46
C ARG A 110 -14.32 13.47 5.24
N PHE A 111 -13.78 13.52 4.02
CA PHE A 111 -12.65 14.39 3.71
C PHE A 111 -12.97 15.85 3.98
N ALA A 112 -14.15 16.33 3.57
CA ALA A 112 -14.57 17.70 3.79
C ALA A 112 -14.78 18.05 5.28
N LEU A 113 -15.34 17.13 6.07
CA LEU A 113 -15.70 17.39 7.48
C LEU A 113 -14.58 17.08 8.47
N GLU A 114 -13.65 16.19 8.12
CA GLU A 114 -12.70 15.62 9.08
C GLU A 114 -11.23 15.98 8.78
N VAL A 115 -10.90 16.37 7.55
CA VAL A 115 -9.53 16.76 7.18
C VAL A 115 -9.38 18.27 7.18
N PRO A 116 -8.50 18.84 8.02
CA PRO A 116 -8.28 20.28 8.05
C PRO A 116 -7.72 20.83 6.74
N GLY A 117 -8.23 21.96 6.29
CA GLY A 117 -7.71 22.67 5.12
C GLY A 117 -8.15 22.11 3.77
N VAL A 118 -9.10 21.19 3.72
CA VAL A 118 -9.75 20.76 2.48
C VAL A 118 -10.73 21.83 2.03
N THR A 119 -10.59 22.31 0.80
CA THR A 119 -11.42 23.40 0.23
C THR A 119 -12.20 23.00 -1.00
N ASN A 120 -11.81 21.90 -1.67
CA ASN A 120 -12.49 21.40 -2.84
C ASN A 120 -12.37 19.87 -2.92
N VAL A 121 -13.50 19.19 -3.01
CA VAL A 121 -13.58 17.74 -3.22
C VAL A 121 -14.49 17.44 -4.38
N ILE A 122 -13.99 16.74 -5.37
CA ILE A 122 -14.81 16.21 -6.47
C ILE A 122 -15.10 14.74 -6.17
N ALA A 123 -16.37 14.46 -5.89
CA ALA A 123 -16.90 13.11 -5.70
C ALA A 123 -17.45 12.59 -7.03
N ASN A 124 -16.65 11.80 -7.76
CA ASN A 124 -16.99 11.30 -9.08
C ASN A 124 -17.50 9.88 -9.06
N ASP A 125 -18.46 9.57 -9.90
CA ASP A 125 -18.84 8.18 -10.23
C ASP A 125 -19.35 8.10 -11.67
N ILE A 126 -19.19 6.93 -12.30
CA ILE A 126 -19.72 6.65 -13.64
C ILE A 126 -21.20 6.31 -13.61
N SER A 127 -21.73 5.89 -12.48
CA SER A 127 -23.13 5.51 -12.28
C SER A 127 -23.99 6.73 -11.93
N LEU A 128 -24.95 7.04 -12.76
CA LEU A 128 -25.91 8.13 -12.49
C LEU A 128 -26.68 7.91 -11.17
N SER A 129 -26.97 6.67 -10.80
CA SER A 129 -27.64 6.35 -9.53
C SER A 129 -26.74 6.65 -8.34
N ALA A 130 -25.42 6.38 -8.44
CA ALA A 130 -24.44 6.73 -7.44
C ALA A 130 -24.33 8.26 -7.31
N VAL A 131 -24.26 8.99 -8.42
CA VAL A 131 -24.19 10.47 -8.42
C VAL A 131 -25.38 11.08 -7.72
N LYS A 132 -26.60 10.59 -7.97
CA LYS A 132 -27.80 11.04 -7.24
C LYS A 132 -27.71 10.78 -5.74
N SER A 133 -27.15 9.63 -5.33
CA SER A 133 -26.90 9.33 -3.92
C SER A 133 -25.86 10.28 -3.32
N ILE A 134 -24.77 10.56 -4.05
CA ILE A 134 -23.73 11.52 -3.66
C ILE A 134 -24.35 12.90 -3.43
N GLU A 135 -25.15 13.41 -4.37
CA GLU A 135 -25.83 14.73 -4.28
C GLU A 135 -26.76 14.80 -3.07
N ALA A 136 -27.54 13.74 -2.82
CA ALA A 136 -28.42 13.65 -1.66
C ALA A 136 -27.65 13.71 -0.35
N ASN A 137 -26.53 12.96 -0.26
CA ASN A 137 -25.69 12.89 0.93
C ASN A 137 -24.89 14.18 1.15
N ILE A 138 -24.41 14.86 0.10
CA ILE A 138 -23.79 16.18 0.18
C ILE A 138 -24.75 17.19 0.83
N LYS A 139 -26.00 17.26 0.34
CA LYS A 139 -27.04 18.15 0.88
C LYS A 139 -27.39 17.80 2.33
N HIS A 140 -27.53 16.51 2.64
CA HIS A 140 -27.85 16.04 4.00
C HIS A 140 -26.77 16.47 5.00
N ASN A 141 -25.50 16.36 4.65
CA ASN A 141 -24.37 16.76 5.49
C ASN A 141 -23.97 18.24 5.37
N ARG A 142 -24.68 19.04 4.53
CA ARG A 142 -24.45 20.48 4.34
C ARG A 142 -23.02 20.84 3.92
N VAL A 143 -22.43 20.05 3.03
CA VAL A 143 -21.04 20.21 2.54
C VAL A 143 -20.97 20.63 1.06
N ASP A 144 -22.06 21.09 0.49
CA ASP A 144 -22.20 21.54 -0.90
C ASP A 144 -21.28 22.71 -1.28
N HIS A 145 -20.77 23.43 -0.27
CA HIS A 145 -19.78 24.51 -0.45
C HIS A 145 -18.34 23.97 -0.63
N VAL A 146 -18.07 22.67 -0.34
CA VAL A 146 -16.74 22.03 -0.46
C VAL A 146 -16.78 20.84 -1.40
N VAL A 147 -17.86 20.05 -1.40
CA VAL A 147 -17.97 18.80 -2.15
C VAL A 147 -18.89 18.98 -3.35
N THR A 148 -18.39 18.63 -4.53
CA THR A 148 -19.15 18.64 -5.79
C THR A 148 -19.26 17.23 -6.35
N ALA A 149 -20.49 16.80 -6.66
CA ALA A 149 -20.73 15.54 -7.35
C ALA A 149 -20.37 15.65 -8.84
N SER A 150 -19.79 14.62 -9.42
CA SER A 150 -19.44 14.53 -10.84
C SER A 150 -19.94 13.22 -11.44
N HIS A 151 -20.54 13.28 -12.62
CA HIS A 151 -20.95 12.13 -13.42
C HIS A 151 -20.03 11.99 -14.62
N SER A 152 -18.96 11.20 -14.51
CA SER A 152 -17.99 11.04 -15.60
C SER A 152 -17.22 9.73 -15.50
N ASP A 153 -16.69 9.26 -16.63
CA ASP A 153 -15.58 8.30 -16.60
C ASP A 153 -14.38 8.97 -15.91
N ALA A 154 -13.84 8.30 -14.88
CA ALA A 154 -12.77 8.87 -14.06
C ALA A 154 -11.49 9.17 -14.86
N SER A 155 -11.13 8.32 -15.83
CA SER A 155 -9.95 8.52 -16.67
C SER A 155 -10.13 9.75 -17.57
N LEU A 156 -11.30 9.85 -18.22
CA LEU A 156 -11.63 11.00 -19.06
C LEU A 156 -11.63 12.29 -18.23
N TYR A 157 -12.24 12.28 -17.05
CA TYR A 157 -12.27 13.42 -16.15
C TYR A 157 -10.87 13.93 -15.80
N MET A 158 -9.96 13.02 -15.43
CA MET A 158 -8.58 13.35 -15.11
C MET A 158 -7.83 13.94 -16.32
N TYR A 159 -7.99 13.39 -17.52
CA TYR A 159 -7.35 13.93 -18.72
C TYR A 159 -7.89 15.31 -19.11
N MET A 160 -9.19 15.53 -19.02
CA MET A 160 -9.79 16.83 -19.30
C MET A 160 -9.31 17.90 -18.33
N ASN A 161 -9.25 17.59 -17.02
CA ASN A 161 -8.75 18.53 -16.04
C ASN A 161 -7.27 18.85 -16.27
N LYS A 162 -6.43 17.85 -16.54
CA LYS A 162 -5.03 18.06 -16.90
C LYS A 162 -4.88 18.94 -18.14
N ALA A 163 -5.68 18.71 -19.19
CA ALA A 163 -5.63 19.50 -20.43
C ALA A 163 -6.02 20.96 -20.19
N ASN A 164 -6.94 21.22 -19.26
CA ASN A 164 -7.39 22.56 -18.87
C ASN A 164 -6.47 23.24 -17.84
N GLY A 165 -5.37 22.59 -17.43
CA GLY A 165 -4.48 23.12 -16.41
C GLY A 165 -5.00 23.03 -14.98
N ASN A 166 -6.06 22.27 -14.74
CA ASN A 166 -6.63 22.01 -13.42
C ASN A 166 -5.99 20.78 -12.81
N TYR A 167 -5.31 20.94 -11.68
CA TYR A 167 -4.62 19.88 -10.98
C TYR A 167 -5.19 19.69 -9.58
N PHE A 168 -5.03 18.47 -9.05
CA PHE A 168 -5.43 18.11 -7.69
C PHE A 168 -4.21 17.90 -6.80
N ASP A 169 -4.37 18.19 -5.50
CA ASP A 169 -3.36 17.86 -4.50
C ASP A 169 -3.44 16.39 -4.10
N VAL A 170 -4.64 15.81 -4.23
CA VAL A 170 -4.89 14.40 -3.89
C VAL A 170 -5.77 13.76 -4.95
N VAL A 171 -5.43 12.53 -5.33
CA VAL A 171 -6.29 11.64 -6.14
C VAL A 171 -6.47 10.34 -5.37
N ASP A 172 -7.72 9.94 -5.13
CA ASP A 172 -8.08 8.66 -4.49
C ASP A 172 -8.68 7.70 -5.51
N LEU A 173 -8.02 6.56 -5.71
CA LEU A 173 -8.44 5.46 -6.58
C LEU A 173 -8.80 4.26 -5.71
N ASP A 174 -10.10 4.00 -5.54
CA ASP A 174 -10.61 2.85 -4.78
C ASP A 174 -11.60 2.01 -5.63
N PRO A 175 -11.13 1.43 -6.76
CA PRO A 175 -11.96 0.58 -7.61
C PRO A 175 -12.17 -0.80 -7.02
N TYR A 176 -13.21 -1.50 -7.47
CA TYR A 176 -13.23 -2.95 -7.37
C TYR A 176 -12.15 -3.55 -8.28
N GLY A 177 -11.32 -4.44 -7.73
CA GLY A 177 -10.25 -5.12 -8.46
C GLY A 177 -9.00 -4.28 -8.67
N CYS A 178 -8.66 -4.03 -9.94
CA CYS A 178 -7.40 -3.44 -10.36
C CYS A 178 -7.52 -1.93 -10.67
N PRO A 179 -6.66 -1.08 -10.10
CA PRO A 179 -6.66 0.37 -10.36
C PRO A 179 -5.87 0.77 -11.61
N SER A 180 -5.15 -0.13 -12.28
CA SER A 180 -4.14 0.22 -13.29
C SER A 180 -4.66 1.08 -14.43
N ARG A 181 -5.92 0.87 -14.87
CA ARG A 181 -6.55 1.67 -15.92
C ARG A 181 -6.69 3.16 -15.59
N PHE A 182 -6.68 3.52 -14.32
CA PHE A 182 -6.82 4.91 -13.86
C PHE A 182 -5.48 5.59 -13.56
N LEU A 183 -4.40 4.79 -13.41
CA LEU A 183 -3.11 5.30 -12.97
C LEU A 183 -2.52 6.32 -13.93
N ASP A 184 -2.71 6.14 -15.24
CA ASP A 184 -2.13 7.03 -16.25
C ASP A 184 -2.69 8.47 -16.12
N GLY A 185 -4.01 8.61 -16.00
CA GLY A 185 -4.64 9.91 -15.75
C GLY A 185 -4.26 10.49 -14.39
N ALA A 186 -4.25 9.64 -13.35
CA ALA A 186 -3.98 10.07 -11.98
C ALA A 186 -2.57 10.65 -11.80
N VAL A 187 -1.53 9.99 -12.34
CA VAL A 187 -0.16 10.50 -12.24
C VAL A 187 0.06 11.81 -13.00
N GLN A 188 -0.78 12.13 -13.98
CA GLN A 188 -0.68 13.36 -14.77
C GLN A 188 -1.45 14.53 -14.17
N VAL A 189 -2.59 14.29 -13.52
CA VAL A 189 -3.47 15.34 -13.00
C VAL A 189 -3.09 15.81 -11.59
N LEU A 190 -2.18 15.11 -10.91
CA LEU A 190 -1.68 15.50 -9.61
C LEU A 190 -0.72 16.70 -9.69
N ASN A 191 -0.82 17.61 -8.73
CA ASN A 191 0.19 18.64 -8.47
C ASN A 191 1.57 17.99 -8.20
N ASP A 192 2.65 18.77 -8.36
CA ASP A 192 3.99 18.31 -7.96
C ASP A 192 4.06 18.14 -6.44
N GLY A 193 4.44 16.95 -5.97
CA GLY A 193 4.35 16.57 -4.56
C GLY A 193 2.94 16.19 -4.10
N GLY A 194 1.97 16.07 -5.02
CA GLY A 194 0.62 15.61 -4.73
C GLY A 194 0.56 14.15 -4.29
N LEU A 195 -0.48 13.78 -3.57
CA LEU A 195 -0.70 12.47 -2.99
C LEU A 195 -1.61 11.61 -3.87
N LEU A 196 -1.12 10.46 -4.27
CA LEU A 196 -1.90 9.38 -4.88
C LEU A 196 -2.24 8.33 -3.83
N MET A 197 -3.52 8.05 -3.66
CA MET A 197 -4.03 6.97 -2.81
C MET A 197 -4.63 5.89 -3.70
N VAL A 198 -4.22 4.63 -3.49
CA VAL A 198 -4.60 3.52 -4.37
C VAL A 198 -4.99 2.29 -3.56
N THR A 199 -6.15 1.71 -3.87
CA THR A 199 -6.58 0.40 -3.36
C THR A 199 -6.54 -0.63 -4.49
N CYS A 200 -6.07 -1.84 -4.20
CA CYS A 200 -6.21 -3.01 -5.07
C CYS A 200 -6.89 -4.13 -4.27
N THR A 201 -7.97 -4.69 -4.80
CA THR A 201 -8.74 -5.78 -4.17
C THR A 201 -8.60 -7.11 -4.90
N ASP A 202 -7.92 -7.16 -6.06
CA ASP A 202 -7.71 -8.39 -6.85
C ASP A 202 -6.50 -9.21 -6.35
N MET A 203 -6.49 -9.48 -5.03
CA MET A 203 -5.41 -10.20 -4.36
C MET A 203 -5.14 -11.60 -4.94
N ALA A 204 -6.14 -12.28 -5.50
CA ALA A 204 -5.95 -13.56 -6.16
C ALA A 204 -4.96 -13.46 -7.34
N VAL A 205 -4.99 -12.35 -8.10
CA VAL A 205 -4.06 -12.06 -9.20
C VAL A 205 -2.69 -11.69 -8.66
N LEU A 206 -2.64 -10.79 -7.70
CA LEU A 206 -1.40 -10.27 -7.13
C LEU A 206 -0.65 -11.33 -6.29
N ALA A 207 -1.35 -12.29 -5.66
CA ALA A 207 -0.76 -13.33 -4.82
C ALA A 207 -0.21 -14.55 -5.61
N GLY A 208 -0.23 -14.53 -6.93
CA GLY A 208 0.44 -15.53 -7.75
C GLY A 208 -0.46 -16.64 -8.30
N ASN A 209 -1.80 -16.50 -8.24
CA ASN A 209 -2.69 -17.50 -8.83
C ASN A 209 -2.77 -17.41 -10.37
N SER A 210 -2.57 -16.21 -10.93
CA SER A 210 -2.63 -15.92 -12.35
C SER A 210 -1.53 -14.93 -12.74
N PRO A 211 -0.27 -15.38 -12.89
CA PRO A 211 0.87 -14.50 -13.18
C PRO A 211 0.76 -13.79 -14.53
N GLU A 212 0.15 -14.41 -15.54
CA GLU A 212 -0.14 -13.83 -16.85
C GLU A 212 -1.16 -12.68 -16.75
N THR A 213 -2.19 -12.87 -15.95
CA THR A 213 -3.20 -11.83 -15.68
C THR A 213 -2.59 -10.69 -14.83
N CYS A 214 -1.68 -11.02 -13.91
CA CYS A 214 -0.94 -10.02 -13.14
C CYS A 214 -0.07 -9.17 -14.07
N TYR A 215 0.61 -9.78 -15.02
CA TYR A 215 1.38 -9.05 -16.02
C TYR A 215 0.49 -8.13 -16.89
N LEU A 216 -0.64 -8.64 -17.35
CA LEU A 216 -1.60 -7.86 -18.14
C LEU A 216 -2.08 -6.60 -17.39
N LYS A 217 -2.34 -6.72 -16.10
CA LYS A 217 -2.88 -5.64 -15.27
C LYS A 217 -1.82 -4.70 -14.67
N TYR A 218 -0.69 -5.25 -14.22
CA TYR A 218 0.31 -4.54 -13.42
C TYR A 218 1.69 -4.44 -14.09
N GLY A 219 1.89 -5.09 -15.24
CA GLY A 219 3.20 -5.11 -15.90
C GLY A 219 4.28 -5.91 -15.15
N ALA A 220 3.87 -6.84 -14.29
CA ALA A 220 4.75 -7.71 -13.51
C ALA A 220 4.13 -9.09 -13.35
N THR A 221 4.95 -10.15 -13.32
CA THR A 221 4.49 -11.51 -13.04
C THR A 221 4.52 -11.79 -11.55
N SER A 222 3.38 -12.19 -10.97
CA SER A 222 3.29 -12.59 -9.57
C SER A 222 3.79 -14.02 -9.36
N LEU A 223 4.26 -14.34 -8.15
CA LEU A 223 4.70 -15.68 -7.75
C LEU A 223 3.87 -16.18 -6.58
N ARG A 224 3.62 -17.49 -6.53
CA ARG A 224 3.14 -18.15 -5.32
C ARG A 224 4.27 -18.24 -4.31
N THR A 225 4.54 -17.14 -3.64
CA THR A 225 5.54 -17.03 -2.58
C THR A 225 4.88 -16.97 -1.21
N TYR A 226 5.63 -17.31 -0.18
CA TYR A 226 5.18 -17.14 1.20
C TYR A 226 4.95 -15.66 1.55
N ALA A 227 5.70 -14.75 0.94
CA ALA A 227 5.57 -13.30 1.11
C ALA A 227 4.62 -12.65 0.09
N CYS A 228 3.56 -13.35 -0.33
CA CYS A 228 2.67 -12.90 -1.40
C CYS A 228 1.99 -11.54 -1.10
N HIS A 229 1.64 -11.26 0.15
CA HIS A 229 1.03 -9.98 0.54
C HIS A 229 1.98 -8.80 0.32
N GLU A 230 3.25 -8.93 0.74
CA GLU A 230 4.25 -7.88 0.50
C GLU A 230 4.66 -7.82 -0.98
N MET A 231 4.78 -8.95 -1.65
CA MET A 231 5.03 -8.98 -3.10
C MET A 231 3.94 -8.23 -3.87
N SER A 232 2.68 -8.36 -3.45
CA SER A 232 1.54 -7.64 -4.03
C SER A 232 1.69 -6.12 -3.91
N LEU A 233 2.08 -5.62 -2.72
CA LEU A 233 2.38 -4.19 -2.49
C LEU A 233 3.49 -3.71 -3.43
N ARG A 234 4.56 -4.48 -3.55
CA ARG A 234 5.73 -4.13 -4.35
C ARG A 234 5.46 -4.19 -5.86
N ILE A 235 4.59 -5.09 -6.32
CA ILE A 235 4.08 -5.13 -7.70
C ILE A 235 3.24 -3.88 -8.00
N ALA A 236 2.33 -3.51 -7.11
CA ALA A 236 1.50 -2.33 -7.30
C ALA A 236 2.33 -1.03 -7.30
N LEU A 237 3.35 -0.90 -6.42
CA LEU A 237 4.27 0.24 -6.42
C LEU A 237 5.09 0.33 -7.71
N GLN A 238 5.58 -0.79 -8.23
CA GLN A 238 6.27 -0.84 -9.52
C GLN A 238 5.33 -0.36 -10.65
N CYS A 239 4.07 -0.78 -10.65
CA CYS A 239 3.09 -0.35 -11.63
C CYS A 239 2.88 1.18 -11.57
N VAL A 240 2.67 1.76 -10.39
CA VAL A 240 2.54 3.21 -10.20
C VAL A 240 3.79 3.94 -10.68
N ALA A 241 5.00 3.46 -10.31
CA ALA A 241 6.26 4.03 -10.75
C ALA A 241 6.42 4.01 -12.27
N SER A 242 6.04 2.91 -12.92
CA SER A 242 6.08 2.76 -14.37
C SER A 242 5.18 3.77 -15.09
N HIS A 243 3.95 4.00 -14.58
CA HIS A 243 3.07 5.03 -15.13
C HIS A 243 3.63 6.44 -14.91
N ALA A 244 4.12 6.77 -13.73
CA ALA A 244 4.68 8.08 -13.42
C ALA A 244 5.92 8.41 -14.26
N ASN A 245 6.84 7.46 -14.43
CA ASN A 245 8.11 7.66 -15.12
C ASN A 245 7.95 8.06 -16.60
N ARG A 246 6.88 7.62 -17.28
CA ARG A 246 6.57 8.01 -18.67
C ARG A 246 6.41 9.50 -18.84
N TYR A 247 6.06 10.20 -17.76
CA TYR A 247 5.83 11.65 -17.72
C TYR A 247 6.95 12.41 -17.00
N GLY A 248 8.13 11.78 -16.80
CA GLY A 248 9.24 12.38 -16.07
C GLY A 248 8.94 12.58 -14.59
N ARG A 249 7.96 11.83 -14.06
CA ARG A 249 7.55 11.88 -12.65
C ARG A 249 8.02 10.62 -11.91
N TYR A 250 8.37 10.77 -10.63
CA TYR A 250 8.81 9.67 -9.77
C TYR A 250 7.95 9.58 -8.51
N ILE A 251 7.97 8.40 -7.90
CA ILE A 251 7.17 8.11 -6.71
C ILE A 251 8.01 8.16 -5.44
N VAL A 252 7.37 8.60 -4.35
CA VAL A 252 7.87 8.50 -2.98
C VAL A 252 6.78 7.84 -2.13
N PRO A 253 6.90 6.55 -1.81
CA PRO A 253 5.95 5.87 -0.93
C PRO A 253 5.98 6.46 0.47
N LEU A 254 4.81 6.78 1.04
CA LEU A 254 4.65 7.24 2.41
C LEU A 254 4.25 6.10 3.35
N LEU A 255 3.25 5.32 2.91
CA LEU A 255 2.71 4.18 3.63
C LEU A 255 2.09 3.20 2.63
N CYS A 256 2.46 1.92 2.71
CA CYS A 256 1.90 0.86 1.87
C CYS A 256 1.57 -0.34 2.75
N ILE A 257 0.30 -0.69 2.88
CA ILE A 257 -0.14 -1.74 3.80
C ILE A 257 -0.97 -2.80 3.10
N SER A 258 -0.80 -4.04 3.55
CA SER A 258 -1.68 -5.16 3.24
C SER A 258 -2.63 -5.37 4.41
N VAL A 259 -3.93 -5.31 4.13
CA VAL A 259 -4.98 -5.39 5.14
C VAL A 259 -6.06 -6.34 4.65
N ASP A 260 -6.40 -7.31 5.47
CA ASP A 260 -7.49 -8.25 5.20
C ASP A 260 -7.40 -8.85 3.77
N PHE A 261 -8.23 -8.39 2.84
CA PHE A 261 -8.31 -8.86 1.45
C PHE A 261 -7.93 -7.81 0.41
N TYR A 262 -7.28 -6.71 0.82
CA TYR A 262 -6.84 -5.64 -0.09
C TYR A 262 -5.45 -5.11 0.29
N ILE A 263 -4.87 -4.37 -0.63
CA ILE A 263 -3.69 -3.54 -0.36
C ILE A 263 -4.02 -2.07 -0.57
N ARG A 264 -3.42 -1.21 0.25
CA ARG A 264 -3.59 0.25 0.19
C ARG A 264 -2.24 0.94 0.12
N LEU A 265 -2.08 1.84 -0.86
CA LEU A 265 -0.87 2.61 -1.11
C LEU A 265 -1.15 4.10 -0.93
N PHE A 266 -0.23 4.79 -0.29
CA PHE A 266 -0.19 6.25 -0.16
C PHE A 266 1.16 6.73 -0.68
N VAL A 267 1.17 7.44 -1.82
CA VAL A 267 2.38 7.71 -2.58
C VAL A 267 2.41 9.16 -3.05
N LYS A 268 3.47 9.92 -2.74
CA LYS A 268 3.69 11.24 -3.34
C LYS A 268 4.26 11.12 -4.75
N ILE A 269 3.81 12.00 -5.64
CA ILE A 269 4.26 12.07 -7.03
C ILE A 269 5.01 13.39 -7.25
N PHE A 270 6.29 13.30 -7.61
CA PHE A 270 7.13 14.47 -7.90
C PHE A 270 7.61 14.46 -9.35
N THR A 271 7.96 15.63 -9.86
CA THR A 271 8.48 15.81 -11.22
C THR A 271 10.00 15.99 -11.18
N SER A 272 10.74 15.05 -11.73
CA SER A 272 12.19 15.13 -11.95
C SER A 272 12.64 14.03 -12.92
N PRO A 273 12.82 14.35 -14.21
CA PRO A 273 13.33 13.37 -15.19
C PRO A 273 14.69 12.77 -14.79
N ALA A 274 15.52 13.54 -14.07
CA ALA A 274 16.80 13.05 -13.57
C ALA A 274 16.60 11.94 -12.50
N THR A 275 15.68 12.13 -11.57
CA THR A 275 15.36 11.16 -10.51
C THR A 275 14.67 9.93 -11.08
N CYS A 276 13.90 10.04 -12.17
CA CYS A 276 13.28 8.89 -12.84
C CYS A 276 14.31 7.86 -13.32
N LYS A 277 15.52 8.29 -13.69
CA LYS A 277 16.61 7.38 -14.09
C LYS A 277 17.03 6.42 -12.96
N GLU A 278 16.77 6.78 -11.70
CA GLU A 278 17.07 5.95 -10.55
C GLU A 278 16.09 4.77 -10.39
N THR A 279 14.95 4.80 -11.08
CA THR A 279 13.89 3.80 -10.87
C THR A 279 14.38 2.38 -11.16
N THR A 280 15.23 2.15 -12.16
CA THR A 280 15.78 0.83 -12.45
C THR A 280 16.57 0.24 -11.29
N SER A 281 17.25 1.09 -10.50
CA SER A 281 17.96 0.67 -9.29
C SER A 281 17.07 0.51 -8.05
N LYS A 282 15.77 0.73 -8.18
CA LYS A 282 14.74 0.51 -7.15
C LYS A 282 13.84 -0.67 -7.49
N LEU A 283 14.09 -1.36 -8.60
CA LEU A 283 13.33 -2.51 -9.08
C LEU A 283 14.19 -3.76 -9.10
N SER A 284 13.57 -4.91 -8.80
CA SER A 284 14.21 -6.22 -8.87
C SER A 284 13.28 -7.28 -9.44
N HIS A 285 13.85 -8.26 -10.11
CA HIS A 285 13.22 -9.55 -10.28
C HIS A 285 13.35 -10.39 -9.01
N VAL A 286 12.35 -11.24 -8.77
CA VAL A 286 12.32 -12.21 -7.67
C VAL A 286 12.64 -13.58 -8.22
N ILE A 287 13.74 -14.17 -7.79
CA ILE A 287 14.13 -15.54 -8.15
C ILE A 287 13.79 -16.44 -6.98
N GLN A 288 12.87 -17.38 -7.17
CA GLN A 288 12.36 -18.26 -6.13
C GLN A 288 12.66 -19.72 -6.45
N CYS A 289 13.15 -20.47 -5.49
CA CYS A 289 13.26 -21.92 -5.58
C CYS A 289 11.88 -22.59 -5.51
N VAL A 290 11.61 -23.51 -6.44
CA VAL A 290 10.34 -24.26 -6.45
C VAL A 290 10.26 -25.23 -5.26
N GLY A 291 11.38 -25.80 -4.82
CA GLY A 291 11.47 -26.75 -3.70
C GLY A 291 11.41 -26.05 -2.34
N CYS A 292 12.51 -25.44 -1.92
CA CYS A 292 12.65 -24.87 -0.57
C CYS A 292 12.06 -23.47 -0.41
N LYS A 293 11.58 -22.83 -1.49
CA LYS A 293 11.01 -21.47 -1.49
C LYS A 293 11.98 -20.34 -1.10
N SER A 294 13.28 -20.63 -1.00
CA SER A 294 14.29 -19.57 -0.86
C SER A 294 14.16 -18.54 -1.97
N VAL A 295 14.31 -17.27 -1.62
CA VAL A 295 14.16 -16.13 -2.53
C VAL A 295 15.48 -15.38 -2.65
N THR A 296 15.82 -14.96 -3.87
CA THR A 296 16.91 -14.05 -4.16
C THR A 296 16.38 -12.91 -5.03
N LEU A 297 16.77 -11.67 -4.72
CA LEU A 297 16.42 -10.51 -5.53
C LEU A 297 17.53 -10.23 -6.53
N HIS A 298 17.14 -10.04 -7.79
CA HIS A 298 18.03 -9.62 -8.86
C HIS A 298 17.64 -8.22 -9.35
N PRO A 299 18.45 -7.17 -9.08
CA PRO A 299 18.10 -5.80 -9.45
C PRO A 299 18.02 -5.63 -10.97
N LEU A 300 17.16 -4.72 -11.45
CA LEU A 300 17.07 -4.35 -12.86
C LEU A 300 18.22 -3.42 -13.28
N GLY A 301 18.74 -2.63 -12.36
CA GLY A 301 19.81 -1.70 -12.59
C GLY A 301 20.60 -1.42 -11.33
N ILE A 302 21.81 -0.90 -11.51
CA ILE A 302 22.70 -0.53 -10.42
C ILE A 302 22.98 0.97 -10.55
N LYS A 303 22.83 1.72 -9.43
CA LYS A 303 23.23 3.13 -9.33
C LYS A 303 24.61 3.18 -8.67
N GLU A 304 25.59 3.64 -9.41
CA GLU A 304 26.96 3.89 -8.93
C GLU A 304 27.13 5.38 -8.59
N ASN A 305 27.25 5.71 -7.32
CA ASN A 305 27.57 7.08 -6.91
C ASN A 305 29.04 7.37 -7.22
N ARG A 306 29.31 8.49 -7.87
CA ARG A 306 30.66 8.93 -8.24
C ARG A 306 30.97 10.25 -7.57
N THR A 307 32.17 10.38 -7.01
CA THR A 307 32.64 11.64 -6.40
C THR A 307 32.72 12.74 -7.46
N ASN A 308 32.05 13.86 -7.23
CA ASN A 308 32.05 15.06 -8.10
C ASN A 308 31.55 14.82 -9.54
N LYS A 309 30.80 13.74 -9.78
CA LYS A 309 30.17 13.43 -11.08
C LYS A 309 28.73 12.94 -10.87
N PRO A 310 27.83 13.13 -11.86
CA PRO A 310 26.51 12.53 -11.82
C PRO A 310 26.61 11.00 -11.61
N PRO A 311 25.63 10.38 -10.94
CA PRO A 311 25.60 8.93 -10.76
C PRO A 311 25.58 8.24 -12.13
N LYS A 312 26.23 7.08 -12.21
CA LYS A 312 26.17 6.20 -13.37
C LYS A 312 25.17 5.09 -13.13
N PHE A 313 24.39 4.76 -14.15
CA PHE A 313 23.47 3.65 -14.14
C PHE A 313 24.01 2.54 -15.04
N THR A 314 24.15 1.34 -14.48
CA THR A 314 24.67 0.15 -15.16
C THR A 314 23.68 -1.00 -15.03
N LEU A 315 23.84 -2.00 -15.87
CA LEU A 315 23.08 -3.25 -15.76
C LEU A 315 23.82 -4.21 -14.82
N PRO A 316 23.09 -4.99 -14.02
CA PRO A 316 23.68 -6.01 -13.17
C PRO A 316 24.21 -7.17 -14.02
N HIS A 317 25.26 -7.82 -13.53
CA HIS A 317 25.73 -9.08 -14.12
C HIS A 317 24.75 -10.21 -13.77
N ILE A 318 24.49 -11.10 -14.72
CA ILE A 318 23.71 -12.30 -14.50
C ILE A 318 24.60 -13.32 -13.77
N SER A 319 24.15 -13.75 -12.58
CA SER A 319 24.77 -14.89 -11.88
C SER A 319 24.24 -16.20 -12.48
N ASP A 320 24.91 -17.31 -12.20
CA ASP A 320 24.39 -18.62 -12.57
C ASP A 320 23.16 -18.99 -11.71
N PHE A 321 21.98 -18.89 -12.30
CA PHE A 321 20.69 -19.22 -11.68
C PHE A 321 20.11 -20.53 -12.20
N THR A 322 20.92 -21.53 -12.53
CA THR A 322 20.44 -22.81 -13.06
C THR A 322 19.73 -23.65 -11.99
N LYS A 323 20.25 -23.67 -10.77
CA LYS A 323 19.72 -24.44 -9.64
C LYS A 323 19.82 -23.66 -8.33
N CYS A 324 18.91 -24.00 -7.40
CA CYS A 324 18.94 -23.46 -6.05
C CYS A 324 20.24 -23.83 -5.32
N PRO A 325 20.98 -22.86 -4.74
CA PRO A 325 22.21 -23.15 -4.01
C PRO A 325 21.96 -23.93 -2.71
N HIS A 326 20.73 -24.01 -2.23
CA HIS A 326 20.38 -24.66 -0.96
C HIS A 326 19.87 -26.10 -1.13
N CYS A 327 18.95 -26.34 -2.06
CA CYS A 327 18.32 -27.66 -2.23
C CYS A 327 18.45 -28.24 -3.66
N HIS A 328 19.17 -27.60 -4.55
CA HIS A 328 19.43 -28.00 -5.95
C HIS A 328 18.20 -28.14 -6.86
N HIS A 329 17.01 -27.69 -6.39
CA HIS A 329 15.81 -27.64 -7.23
C HIS A 329 15.84 -26.47 -8.23
N ARG A 330 14.97 -26.58 -9.24
CA ARG A 330 14.80 -25.54 -10.27
C ARG A 330 14.34 -24.22 -9.67
N LEU A 331 14.70 -23.13 -10.33
CA LEU A 331 14.32 -21.76 -9.98
C LEU A 331 13.21 -21.26 -10.92
N GLN A 332 12.43 -20.35 -10.45
CA GLN A 332 11.44 -19.59 -11.22
C GLN A 332 11.61 -18.09 -10.95
N MET A 333 11.26 -17.26 -11.92
CA MET A 333 11.41 -15.82 -11.85
C MET A 333 10.05 -15.13 -11.94
N GLY A 334 9.85 -14.09 -11.12
CA GLY A 334 8.71 -13.19 -11.17
C GLY A 334 9.14 -11.73 -11.03
N GLY A 335 8.17 -10.84 -11.06
CA GLY A 335 8.42 -9.40 -11.02
C GLY A 335 8.31 -8.74 -12.40
N PRO A 336 8.87 -7.52 -12.57
CA PRO A 336 9.65 -6.79 -11.57
C PRO A 336 8.82 -6.31 -10.37
N ILE A 337 9.48 -6.15 -9.23
CA ILE A 337 8.89 -5.59 -8.02
C ILE A 337 9.66 -4.34 -7.56
N TRP A 338 9.00 -3.45 -6.83
CA TRP A 338 9.66 -2.36 -6.11
C TRP A 338 10.43 -2.90 -4.91
N HIS A 339 11.77 -2.85 -4.94
CA HIS A 339 12.58 -3.36 -3.82
C HIS A 339 13.05 -2.30 -2.84
N ALA A 340 12.93 -1.02 -3.18
CA ALA A 340 13.26 0.09 -2.28
C ALA A 340 12.26 0.18 -1.10
N PRO A 341 12.50 1.02 -0.09
CA PRO A 341 11.58 1.22 1.02
C PRO A 341 10.15 1.52 0.57
N MET A 342 9.17 0.97 1.30
CA MET A 342 7.73 1.15 1.05
C MET A 342 7.08 2.13 2.02
N HIS A 343 7.80 2.53 3.08
CA HIS A 343 7.28 3.40 4.12
C HIS A 343 8.26 4.54 4.38
N ASP A 344 7.72 5.74 4.59
CA ASP A 344 8.45 6.85 5.16
C ASP A 344 8.27 6.84 6.69
N LYS A 345 9.30 6.39 7.41
CA LYS A 345 9.28 6.25 8.88
C LYS A 345 8.96 7.58 9.59
N TYR A 346 9.43 8.69 9.04
CA TYR A 346 9.15 10.01 9.61
C TYR A 346 7.67 10.38 9.45
N PHE A 347 7.09 10.10 8.28
CA PHE A 347 5.67 10.31 8.04
C PHE A 347 4.82 9.40 8.94
N VAL A 348 5.19 8.12 9.08
CA VAL A 348 4.50 7.17 9.95
C VAL A 348 4.57 7.59 11.43
N ALA A 349 5.72 8.08 11.89
CA ALA A 349 5.86 8.60 13.26
C ALA A 349 4.96 9.82 13.51
N LYS A 350 4.82 10.72 12.52
CA LYS A 350 3.85 11.83 12.60
C LYS A 350 2.41 11.34 12.67
N MET A 351 2.06 10.32 11.89
CA MET A 351 0.72 9.72 11.96
C MET A 351 0.43 9.16 13.36
N LEU A 352 1.38 8.44 13.96
CA LEU A 352 1.25 7.93 15.33
C LEU A 352 1.08 9.07 16.35
N SER A 353 1.87 10.15 16.21
CA SER A 353 1.75 11.32 17.07
C SER A 353 0.39 12.01 16.94
N GLN A 354 -0.10 12.18 15.70
CA GLN A 354 -1.42 12.76 15.44
C GLN A 354 -2.54 11.89 16.01
N LEU A 355 -2.44 10.58 15.84
CA LEU A 355 -3.46 9.64 16.32
C LEU A 355 -3.55 9.62 17.86
N ASN A 356 -2.42 9.71 18.56
CA ASN A 356 -2.41 9.79 20.02
C ASN A 356 -3.12 11.05 20.56
N GLN A 357 -3.18 12.13 19.77
CA GLN A 357 -3.93 13.34 20.12
C GLN A 357 -5.43 13.22 19.83
N ASP A 358 -5.79 12.42 18.82
CA ASP A 358 -7.14 12.30 18.25
C ASP A 358 -7.72 10.88 18.36
N GLU A 359 -7.28 10.05 19.32
CA GLU A 359 -7.65 8.62 19.39
C GLU A 359 -9.17 8.40 19.39
N ALA A 360 -9.92 9.23 20.09
CA ALA A 360 -11.39 9.14 20.16
C ALA A 360 -12.10 9.49 18.84
N LYS A 361 -11.40 10.06 17.86
CA LYS A 361 -11.94 10.48 16.56
C LYS A 361 -12.22 9.30 15.63
N PHE A 362 -11.48 8.19 15.78
CA PHE A 362 -11.54 7.04 14.90
C PHE A 362 -12.03 5.79 15.64
N SER A 363 -13.08 5.16 15.14
CA SER A 363 -13.59 3.89 15.70
C SER A 363 -12.55 2.76 15.62
N THR A 364 -11.67 2.82 14.61
CA THR A 364 -10.64 1.82 14.36
C THR A 364 -9.24 2.21 14.89
N SER A 365 -9.14 3.23 15.75
CA SER A 365 -7.89 3.80 16.28
C SER A 365 -6.92 2.75 16.83
N LYS A 366 -7.39 1.84 17.68
CA LYS A 366 -6.57 0.78 18.28
C LYS A 366 -5.88 -0.10 17.23
N ARG A 367 -6.60 -0.42 16.15
CA ARG A 367 -6.07 -1.22 15.05
C ARG A 367 -5.08 -0.40 14.21
N ILE A 368 -5.34 0.88 14.00
CA ILE A 368 -4.43 1.79 13.29
C ILE A 368 -3.13 1.93 14.09
N ILE A 369 -3.18 2.14 15.42
CA ILE A 369 -2.00 2.19 16.28
C ILE A 369 -1.18 0.91 16.15
N GLY A 370 -1.81 -0.27 16.26
CA GLY A 370 -1.12 -1.54 16.15
C GLY A 370 -0.43 -1.71 14.78
N MET A 371 -1.12 -1.38 13.70
CA MET A 371 -0.59 -1.47 12.33
C MET A 371 0.58 -0.49 12.13
N LEU A 372 0.42 0.77 12.49
CA LEU A 372 1.46 1.79 12.31
C LEU A 372 2.69 1.54 13.19
N THR A 373 2.50 1.02 14.40
CA THR A 373 3.61 0.63 15.28
C THR A 373 4.45 -0.47 14.63
N LEU A 374 3.81 -1.49 14.04
CA LEU A 374 4.52 -2.53 13.28
C LEU A 374 5.27 -1.93 12.10
N VAL A 375 4.60 -1.15 11.26
CA VAL A 375 5.22 -0.49 10.10
C VAL A 375 6.40 0.38 10.51
N ASN A 376 6.30 1.12 11.62
CA ASN A 376 7.40 1.97 12.09
C ASN A 376 8.64 1.18 12.50
N ASN A 377 8.46 -0.02 13.04
CA ASN A 377 9.54 -0.90 13.50
C ASN A 377 9.99 -1.91 12.42
N GLU A 378 9.27 -2.04 11.32
CA GLU A 378 9.56 -2.98 10.25
C GLU A 378 10.85 -2.59 9.50
N LEU A 379 11.73 -3.56 9.23
CA LEU A 379 12.93 -3.34 8.43
C LEU A 379 12.59 -3.08 6.96
N ASP A 380 13.34 -2.19 6.32
CA ASP A 380 13.18 -1.84 4.90
C ASP A 380 13.75 -2.91 3.94
N ILE A 381 13.75 -4.17 4.38
CA ILE A 381 14.23 -5.32 3.62
C ILE A 381 13.04 -5.95 2.90
N PRO A 382 13.14 -6.20 1.59
CA PRO A 382 12.06 -6.81 0.84
C PRO A 382 11.79 -8.26 1.22
N LEU A 383 10.50 -8.59 1.33
CA LEU A 383 9.94 -9.92 1.53
C LEU A 383 10.25 -10.52 2.91
N TYR A 384 9.20 -10.95 3.57
CA TYR A 384 9.29 -11.58 4.89
C TYR A 384 9.45 -13.10 4.79
N LEU A 385 9.88 -13.72 5.89
CA LEU A 385 10.09 -15.15 6.04
C LEU A 385 9.12 -15.73 7.08
N PRO A 386 8.23 -16.66 6.72
CA PRO A 386 7.39 -17.38 7.67
C PRO A 386 8.18 -18.56 8.27
N VAL A 387 8.44 -18.50 9.56
CA VAL A 387 9.29 -19.49 10.26
C VAL A 387 8.65 -20.88 10.25
N ASP A 388 7.35 -20.97 10.42
CA ASP A 388 6.57 -22.22 10.38
C ASP A 388 6.67 -22.91 9.01
N GLN A 389 6.56 -22.15 7.92
CA GLN A 389 6.64 -22.70 6.56
C GLN A 389 8.06 -23.17 6.20
N LEU A 390 9.08 -22.50 6.72
CA LEU A 390 10.47 -22.92 6.54
C LEU A 390 10.75 -24.21 7.31
N CYS A 391 10.31 -24.31 8.57
CA CYS A 391 10.41 -25.53 9.38
C CYS A 391 9.66 -26.70 8.74
N ALA A 392 8.48 -26.45 8.16
CA ALA A 392 7.70 -27.45 7.45
C ALA A 392 8.45 -28.05 6.23
N LYS A 393 9.37 -27.31 5.59
CA LYS A 393 10.19 -27.80 4.47
C LYS A 393 11.18 -28.89 4.86
N VAL A 394 11.57 -28.92 6.10
CA VAL A 394 12.48 -29.96 6.65
C VAL A 394 11.77 -30.83 7.69
N HIS A 395 10.44 -30.78 7.73
CA HIS A 395 9.59 -31.60 8.61
C HIS A 395 10.01 -31.57 10.10
N CYS A 396 10.51 -30.41 10.56
CA CYS A 396 10.83 -30.24 11.99
C CYS A 396 9.72 -29.44 12.71
N ASN A 397 9.73 -29.51 14.03
CA ASN A 397 8.87 -28.66 14.86
C ASN A 397 9.23 -27.19 14.64
N VAL A 398 8.22 -26.33 14.67
CA VAL A 398 8.39 -24.88 14.48
C VAL A 398 9.28 -24.32 15.58
N ILE A 399 10.33 -23.61 15.19
CA ILE A 399 11.18 -22.88 16.13
C ILE A 399 10.35 -21.75 16.76
N PRO A 400 10.29 -21.66 18.10
CA PRO A 400 9.62 -20.54 18.75
C PRO A 400 10.17 -19.21 18.23
N LEU A 401 9.29 -18.27 17.89
CA LEU A 401 9.68 -17.03 17.22
C LEU A 401 10.71 -16.24 18.03
N LEU A 402 10.61 -16.27 19.36
CA LEU A 402 11.58 -15.65 20.28
C LEU A 402 12.98 -16.26 20.12
N GLU A 403 13.08 -17.60 20.04
CA GLU A 403 14.36 -18.30 19.85
C GLU A 403 14.93 -18.06 18.46
N PHE A 404 14.09 -18.07 17.42
CA PHE A 404 14.53 -17.79 16.05
C PHE A 404 15.08 -16.36 15.92
N ARG A 405 14.39 -15.38 16.51
CA ARG A 405 14.85 -13.98 16.56
C ARG A 405 16.14 -13.84 17.35
N SER A 406 16.25 -14.51 18.52
CA SER A 406 17.46 -14.51 19.31
C SER A 406 18.64 -15.09 18.53
N ALA A 407 18.45 -16.18 17.79
CA ALA A 407 19.50 -16.78 16.97
C ALA A 407 20.02 -15.83 15.88
N LEU A 408 19.12 -15.08 15.22
CA LEU A 408 19.50 -14.07 14.23
C LEU A 408 20.29 -12.91 14.85
N LEU A 409 19.79 -12.36 15.96
CA LEU A 409 20.43 -11.26 16.68
C LEU A 409 21.80 -11.66 17.24
N ASN A 410 21.91 -12.85 17.85
CA ASN A 410 23.17 -13.40 18.34
C ASN A 410 24.20 -13.67 17.22
N ALA A 411 23.72 -13.91 16.00
CA ALA A 411 24.57 -14.04 14.81
C ALA A 411 24.93 -12.67 14.18
N GLY A 412 24.49 -11.56 14.77
CA GLY A 412 24.81 -10.20 14.34
C GLY A 412 23.89 -9.63 13.25
N TYR A 413 22.76 -10.25 12.97
CA TYR A 413 21.78 -9.77 11.97
C TYR A 413 20.65 -9.00 12.63
N HIS A 414 20.04 -8.09 11.85
CA HIS A 414 18.84 -7.39 12.28
C HIS A 414 17.59 -8.24 12.03
N VAL A 415 16.58 -8.06 12.86
CA VAL A 415 15.30 -8.75 12.70
C VAL A 415 14.14 -7.88 13.16
N SER A 416 13.05 -7.87 12.38
CA SER A 416 11.79 -7.24 12.74
C SER A 416 10.62 -8.16 12.46
N GLU A 417 9.44 -7.77 12.95
CA GLU A 417 8.16 -8.28 12.47
C GLU A 417 7.82 -7.68 11.11
N THR A 418 6.73 -8.13 10.50
CA THR A 418 6.10 -7.49 9.34
C THR A 418 4.63 -7.19 9.64
N HIS A 419 4.12 -6.10 9.07
CA HIS A 419 2.69 -5.77 9.18
C HIS A 419 1.81 -6.69 8.35
N ALA A 420 2.35 -7.27 7.27
CA ALA A 420 1.58 -7.99 6.26
C ALA A 420 1.15 -9.41 6.67
N MET A 421 1.86 -10.04 7.60
CA MET A 421 1.59 -11.43 8.03
C MET A 421 2.04 -11.67 9.47
N SER A 422 1.26 -12.48 10.22
CA SER A 422 1.66 -12.94 11.56
C SER A 422 2.73 -14.02 11.51
N ASN A 423 3.48 -14.18 12.61
CA ASN A 423 4.50 -15.22 12.77
C ASN A 423 5.59 -15.21 11.68
N CYS A 424 5.84 -14.05 11.08
CA CYS A 424 6.85 -13.83 10.07
C CYS A 424 7.91 -12.84 10.55
N VAL A 425 9.11 -12.99 10.00
CA VAL A 425 10.23 -12.08 10.28
C VAL A 425 10.76 -11.45 9.00
N LYS A 426 11.30 -10.24 9.12
CA LYS A 426 12.18 -9.62 8.13
C LYS A 426 13.59 -9.55 8.72
N THR A 427 14.59 -9.85 7.92
CA THR A 427 15.98 -9.86 8.34
C THR A 427 16.93 -9.63 7.17
N ASP A 428 18.08 -9.03 7.45
CA ASP A 428 19.19 -8.88 6.50
C ASP A 428 20.07 -10.16 6.41
N ALA A 429 19.76 -11.18 7.20
CA ALA A 429 20.45 -12.47 7.14
C ALA A 429 20.21 -13.15 5.77
N PRO A 430 21.27 -13.62 5.09
CA PRO A 430 21.10 -14.36 3.84
C PRO A 430 20.44 -15.71 4.10
N MET A 431 19.78 -16.27 3.09
CA MET A 431 19.10 -17.57 3.20
C MET A 431 20.00 -18.73 3.64
N SER A 432 21.33 -18.64 3.44
CA SER A 432 22.30 -19.61 3.97
C SER A 432 22.28 -19.66 5.50
N VAL A 433 22.29 -18.48 6.14
CA VAL A 433 22.21 -18.35 7.61
C VAL A 433 20.86 -18.85 8.14
N ILE A 434 19.76 -18.53 7.45
CA ILE A 434 18.44 -19.02 7.82
C ILE A 434 18.41 -20.56 7.83
N TRP A 435 18.98 -21.20 6.79
CA TRP A 435 19.07 -22.65 6.73
C TRP A 435 20.08 -23.22 7.75
N ASP A 436 21.14 -22.49 8.12
CA ASP A 436 22.07 -22.91 9.19
C ASP A 436 21.34 -22.94 10.54
N ILE A 437 20.56 -21.93 10.87
CA ILE A 437 19.74 -21.90 12.10
C ILE A 437 18.80 -23.10 12.14
N ILE A 438 18.09 -23.38 11.05
CA ILE A 438 17.15 -24.52 10.98
C ILE A 438 17.90 -25.87 11.08
N ARG A 439 19.05 -26.02 10.42
CA ARG A 439 19.88 -27.27 10.52
C ARG A 439 20.32 -27.55 11.94
N ILE A 440 20.83 -26.54 12.64
CA ILE A 440 21.30 -26.69 14.01
C ILE A 440 20.14 -27.00 14.95
N TRP A 441 18.98 -26.32 14.76
CA TRP A 441 17.75 -26.63 15.49
C TRP A 441 17.33 -28.09 15.33
N VAL A 442 17.32 -28.60 14.09
CA VAL A 442 16.98 -30.00 13.79
C VAL A 442 17.98 -30.93 14.44
N LYS A 443 19.29 -30.68 14.33
CA LYS A 443 20.34 -31.51 14.87
C LYS A 443 20.29 -31.61 16.40
N GLU A 444 20.05 -30.50 17.08
CA GLU A 444 20.14 -30.42 18.54
C GLU A 444 18.84 -30.79 19.25
N ARG A 445 17.68 -30.47 18.66
CA ARG A 445 16.40 -30.58 19.36
C ARG A 445 15.38 -31.48 18.70
N HIS A 446 15.49 -31.72 17.38
CA HIS A 446 14.49 -32.48 16.62
C HIS A 446 15.14 -33.34 15.52
N PRO A 447 15.99 -34.31 15.85
CA PRO A 447 16.66 -35.13 14.84
C PRO A 447 15.65 -35.89 13.97
N VAL A 448 15.83 -35.78 12.66
CA VAL A 448 15.00 -36.45 11.66
C VAL A 448 15.53 -37.85 11.39
N SER A 449 14.63 -38.85 11.27
CA SER A 449 15.02 -40.21 10.97
C SER A 449 15.60 -40.36 9.56
N ALA A 450 16.60 -41.23 9.40
CA ALA A 450 17.26 -41.52 8.12
C ALA A 450 16.24 -41.92 7.02
N ASN A 451 15.28 -42.76 7.35
CA ASN A 451 14.21 -43.18 6.41
C ASN A 451 13.35 -42.04 5.85
N ARG A 452 13.30 -40.89 6.55
CA ARG A 452 12.57 -39.73 6.12
C ARG A 452 13.44 -38.85 5.22
N LEU A 453 14.74 -38.76 5.50
CA LEU A 453 15.70 -38.03 4.68
C LEU A 453 15.77 -38.59 3.25
N ASP A 454 15.73 -39.90 3.09
CA ASP A 454 15.81 -40.54 1.77
C ASP A 454 14.57 -40.38 0.90
N LYS A 455 13.48 -39.89 1.45
CA LYS A 455 12.20 -39.71 0.73
C LYS A 455 11.96 -38.26 0.23
N ASP A 456 12.75 -37.31 0.71
CA ASP A 456 12.58 -35.88 0.35
C ASP A 456 13.94 -35.24 0.03
N ASP A 457 14.21 -35.11 -1.27
CA ASP A 457 15.44 -34.51 -1.80
C ASP A 457 15.64 -33.05 -1.35
N VAL A 458 14.57 -32.30 -1.14
CA VAL A 458 14.65 -30.90 -0.66
C VAL A 458 15.22 -30.90 0.76
N MET A 459 14.60 -31.70 1.64
CA MET A 459 15.00 -31.82 3.03
C MET A 459 16.43 -32.34 3.13
N LYS A 460 16.76 -33.45 2.41
CA LYS A 460 18.07 -34.07 2.38
C LYS A 460 19.15 -33.06 1.99
N ASN A 461 19.00 -32.41 0.86
CA ASN A 461 19.96 -31.41 0.36
C ASN A 461 20.15 -30.21 1.30
N ILE A 462 19.11 -29.82 2.06
CA ILE A 462 19.23 -28.76 3.06
C ILE A 462 19.99 -29.27 4.30
N LEU A 463 19.59 -30.42 4.85
CA LEU A 463 20.08 -30.88 6.15
C LEU A 463 21.48 -31.48 6.10
N GLU A 464 21.92 -32.09 4.98
CA GLU A 464 23.25 -32.66 4.80
C GLU A 464 24.36 -31.62 4.61
N LYS A 465 23.99 -30.34 4.32
CA LYS A 465 25.00 -29.27 4.20
C LYS A 465 25.66 -28.96 5.54
N VAL A 466 26.95 -28.70 5.49
CA VAL A 466 27.71 -28.22 6.66
C VAL A 466 27.28 -26.80 6.98
N SER A 467 26.91 -26.55 8.23
CA SER A 467 26.62 -25.21 8.72
C SER A 467 27.91 -24.40 8.84
N THR A 468 27.86 -23.17 8.33
CA THR A 468 29.01 -22.26 8.35
C THR A 468 28.87 -21.18 9.43
N THR A 469 27.65 -20.99 9.92
CA THR A 469 27.30 -19.97 10.92
C THR A 469 27.25 -20.60 12.32
N THR A 470 27.87 -19.95 13.29
CA THR A 470 27.69 -20.31 14.72
C THR A 470 26.33 -19.78 15.16
N VAL A 471 25.46 -20.67 15.61
CA VAL A 471 24.08 -20.34 16.04
C VAL A 471 24.00 -20.46 17.57
N ASN A 472 23.37 -19.47 18.19
CA ASN A 472 23.10 -19.44 19.62
C ASN A 472 21.62 -19.05 19.85
N PHE A 473 20.84 -19.97 20.41
CA PHE A 473 19.42 -19.78 20.72
C PHE A 473 19.16 -19.13 22.09
N ASN A 474 20.19 -18.78 22.87
CA ASN A 474 20.01 -18.10 24.13
C ASN A 474 19.28 -16.77 23.92
N HIS A 475 18.44 -16.41 24.89
CA HIS A 475 17.62 -15.21 24.81
C HIS A 475 18.48 -13.95 24.57
N HIS A 476 18.10 -13.19 23.53
CA HIS A 476 18.67 -11.87 23.26
C HIS A 476 17.70 -10.79 23.75
N GLN A 477 18.22 -9.73 24.35
CA GLN A 477 17.39 -8.67 24.96
C GLN A 477 16.40 -8.00 23.97
N ASP A 478 16.77 -7.89 22.69
CA ASP A 478 15.98 -7.26 21.64
C ASP A 478 15.09 -8.27 20.88
N ALA A 479 15.05 -9.53 21.31
CA ALA A 479 14.24 -10.57 20.65
C ALA A 479 12.72 -10.47 20.93
N PRO A 480 12.22 -9.93 22.06
CA PRO A 480 10.79 -9.76 22.28
C PRO A 480 10.10 -8.98 21.17
N LEU A 481 8.83 -9.30 20.92
CA LEU A 481 8.05 -8.66 19.85
C LEU A 481 7.54 -7.28 20.29
N PRO A 482 7.87 -6.18 19.60
CA PRO A 482 7.33 -4.84 19.89
C PRO A 482 5.81 -4.76 19.76
N SER A 483 5.19 -5.66 18.99
CA SER A 483 3.73 -5.69 18.78
C SER A 483 2.96 -6.52 19.82
N SER A 484 3.63 -7.06 20.82
CA SER A 484 2.97 -7.88 21.85
C SER A 484 1.83 -7.08 22.51
N GLY A 485 0.61 -7.63 22.45
CA GLY A 485 -0.59 -6.99 23.02
C GLY A 485 -1.24 -5.92 22.13
N LEU A 486 -0.69 -5.58 20.96
CA LEU A 486 -1.31 -4.63 20.03
C LEU A 486 -2.33 -5.32 19.11
N LEU A 487 -3.48 -4.65 18.91
CA LEU A 487 -4.50 -5.08 17.97
C LEU A 487 -4.04 -4.76 16.54
N ARG A 488 -3.85 -5.78 15.69
CA ARG A 488 -3.45 -5.58 14.28
C ARG A 488 -4.39 -6.21 13.27
N PHE A 489 -5.06 -7.29 13.64
CA PHE A 489 -6.03 -7.98 12.79
C PHE A 489 -7.44 -7.72 13.32
N GLN A 490 -8.37 -7.60 12.39
CA GLN A 490 -9.78 -7.57 12.77
C GLN A 490 -10.19 -8.98 13.24
N MET A 491 -10.86 -9.08 14.37
CA MET A 491 -11.55 -10.31 14.73
C MET A 491 -12.69 -10.50 13.74
N ASN A 492 -12.81 -11.70 13.18
CA ASN A 492 -13.80 -12.02 12.15
C ASN A 492 -15.22 -11.87 12.73
N PRO A 493 -15.95 -10.76 12.46
CA PRO A 493 -17.17 -10.45 13.23
C PRO A 493 -18.41 -11.17 12.73
N THR A 494 -18.38 -11.76 11.52
CA THR A 494 -19.55 -12.39 10.90
C THR A 494 -19.16 -13.58 10.03
N ALA A 495 -20.04 -14.58 9.96
CA ALA A 495 -19.97 -15.61 8.94
C ALA A 495 -20.01 -14.93 7.54
N ASN A 496 -19.14 -15.37 6.60
CA ASN A 496 -18.97 -14.78 5.27
C ASN A 496 -18.23 -13.44 5.22
N TRP A 497 -17.40 -13.15 6.20
CA TRP A 497 -16.48 -12.04 6.14
C TRP A 497 -15.44 -12.27 5.01
N GLY A 498 -15.51 -11.46 3.96
CA GLY A 498 -14.66 -11.54 2.77
C GLY A 498 -15.24 -10.70 1.63
N PRO A 499 -14.55 -10.59 0.50
CA PRO A 499 -15.14 -9.96 -0.66
C PRO A 499 -16.42 -10.72 -1.03
N ALA A 500 -17.53 -10.00 -1.16
CA ALA A 500 -18.77 -10.59 -1.63
C ALA A 500 -18.48 -11.33 -2.95
N VAL A 501 -18.59 -12.64 -2.93
CA VAL A 501 -18.58 -13.44 -4.15
C VAL A 501 -19.85 -13.05 -4.87
N THR A 502 -19.76 -12.23 -5.91
CA THR A 502 -20.88 -12.01 -6.80
C THR A 502 -21.29 -13.37 -7.35
N GLN A 503 -22.44 -13.89 -6.92
CA GLN A 503 -23.12 -14.98 -7.59
C GLN A 503 -23.56 -14.48 -8.97
N ASN A 504 -22.65 -14.33 -9.90
CA ASN A 504 -22.92 -14.23 -11.33
C ASN A 504 -21.66 -14.70 -12.05
N GLY A 505 -21.48 -16.05 -12.03
CA GLY A 505 -20.71 -16.74 -13.02
C GLY A 505 -21.66 -17.04 -14.17
N THR A 506 -21.50 -16.38 -15.24
CA THR A 506 -21.57 -16.83 -16.66
C THR A 506 -20.98 -15.73 -17.51
#